data_edc4b3571d21c1d8ec7568cc14640bef
#
_entry.id   edc4b3571d21c1d8ec7568cc14640bef
#
_cell.length_a   1.000
_cell.length_b   1.000
_cell.length_c   1.000
_cell.angle_alpha   90.00
_cell.angle_beta   90.00
_cell.angle_gamma   90.00
#
_symmetry.space_group_name_H-M   'P 1'
#
loop_
_entity.id
_entity.type
_entity.pdbx_description
1 polymer ?
#
loop_
_entity_poly.entity_id
_entity_poly.type
_entity_poly.pdbx_seq_one_letter_code
_entity_poly.pdbx_strand_id
1 'polypeptide(L)'
;KIDYDRVMEMYKDRFKDASDFTFYFVGNIDVEKMKPMIAKYLGGLPSINRKETFKDTKMEIRKGQYKNEFAKKQETPMATIMFLFNGTCKYDLRNNLTLSILDQALDMVYTAEIREKEGGTYGVSCSGSLTKYPKEQLVLQIVFQTDPAKKDKLSGIVIEQLEKMAKEGPSAEHMQKIKEYMLKKYKDAQKENGYWLGNLDEYFYTGIDYT
;
A
#
# COMPACT_ATOMS: atom_id res chain seq x y z
N LYS A 1 -19.20 19.48 4.48
CA LYS A 1 -19.30 20.25 3.24
C LYS A 1 -17.90 20.69 2.84
N ILE A 2 -17.48 20.44 1.59
CA ILE A 2 -16.17 20.87 1.09
C ILE A 2 -16.27 22.35 0.74
N ASP A 3 -15.35 23.15 1.25
CA ASP A 3 -15.20 24.58 0.93
C ASP A 3 -14.16 24.70 -0.19
N TYR A 4 -14.62 25.05 -1.39
CA TYR A 4 -13.78 25.13 -2.58
C TYR A 4 -12.69 26.20 -2.47
N ASP A 5 -13.04 27.38 -1.96
CA ASP A 5 -12.10 28.51 -1.88
C ASP A 5 -10.98 28.18 -0.90
N ARG A 6 -11.31 27.53 0.22
CA ARG A 6 -10.33 27.04 1.20
C ARG A 6 -9.41 25.98 0.61
N VAL A 7 -9.94 25.03 -0.18
CA VAL A 7 -9.13 24.03 -0.87
C VAL A 7 -8.16 24.68 -1.84
N MET A 8 -8.62 25.67 -2.63
CA MET A 8 -7.77 26.38 -3.59
C MET A 8 -6.71 27.24 -2.91
N GLU A 9 -7.02 27.85 -1.78
CA GLU A 9 -6.03 28.57 -0.97
C GLU A 9 -4.92 27.61 -0.47
N MET A 10 -5.30 26.49 0.08
CA MET A 10 -4.33 25.46 0.56
C MET A 10 -3.49 24.92 -0.60
N TYR A 11 -4.10 24.63 -1.75
CA TYR A 11 -3.36 24.18 -2.93
C TYR A 11 -2.30 25.20 -3.36
N LYS A 12 -2.71 26.46 -3.55
CA LYS A 12 -1.80 27.55 -3.92
C LYS A 12 -0.67 27.73 -2.91
N ASP A 13 -0.97 27.62 -1.61
CA ASP A 13 0.05 27.71 -0.56
C ASP A 13 1.09 26.57 -0.65
N ARG A 14 0.66 25.35 -0.93
CA ARG A 14 1.55 24.17 -1.02
C ARG A 14 2.43 24.18 -2.26
N PHE A 15 1.94 24.72 -3.37
CA PHE A 15 2.64 24.68 -4.65
C PHE A 15 3.29 26.01 -5.06
N LYS A 16 3.34 27.00 -4.17
CA LYS A 16 3.96 28.30 -4.46
C LYS A 16 5.48 28.33 -4.38
N ASP A 17 6.10 27.30 -3.81
CA ASP A 17 7.55 27.18 -3.67
C ASP A 17 8.00 25.80 -4.18
N ALA A 18 8.83 25.81 -5.20
CA ALA A 18 9.35 24.60 -5.81
C ALA A 18 10.77 24.26 -5.33
N SER A 19 11.29 24.92 -4.30
CA SER A 19 12.65 24.73 -3.83
C SER A 19 12.95 23.34 -3.26
N ASP A 20 11.91 22.62 -2.82
CA ASP A 20 11.97 21.24 -2.30
C ASP A 20 11.36 20.19 -3.23
N PHE A 21 10.96 20.60 -4.45
CA PHE A 21 10.41 19.64 -5.42
C PHE A 21 11.52 18.82 -6.05
N THR A 22 11.27 17.53 -6.19
CA THR A 22 12.10 16.61 -6.95
C THR A 22 11.34 16.16 -8.18
N PHE A 23 11.95 16.30 -9.35
CA PHE A 23 11.36 15.92 -10.63
C PHE A 23 12.05 14.69 -11.19
N TYR A 24 11.31 13.63 -11.44
CA TYR A 24 11.82 12.40 -12.02
C TYR A 24 11.40 12.28 -13.48
N PHE A 25 12.36 11.91 -14.32
CA PHE A 25 12.12 11.65 -15.74
C PHE A 25 12.68 10.28 -16.09
N VAL A 26 11.82 9.39 -16.51
CA VAL A 26 12.19 8.02 -16.91
C VAL A 26 11.57 7.71 -18.27
N GLY A 27 12.38 7.21 -19.21
CA GLY A 27 11.92 6.84 -20.53
C GLY A 27 13.00 7.01 -21.60
N ASN A 28 12.59 7.01 -22.85
CA ASN A 28 13.48 7.29 -23.98
C ASN A 28 13.70 8.82 -24.10
N ILE A 29 14.69 9.32 -23.38
CA ILE A 29 14.95 10.75 -23.21
C ILE A 29 16.28 11.13 -23.85
N ASP A 30 16.25 12.12 -24.73
CA ASP A 30 17.44 12.83 -25.20
C ASP A 30 17.75 13.93 -24.18
N VAL A 31 18.75 13.70 -23.34
CA VAL A 31 19.11 14.60 -22.23
C VAL A 31 19.49 16.00 -22.72
N GLU A 32 20.20 16.10 -23.85
CA GLU A 32 20.66 17.38 -24.38
C GLU A 32 19.51 18.25 -24.92
N LYS A 33 18.50 17.59 -25.53
CA LYS A 33 17.27 18.30 -25.94
C LYS A 33 16.38 18.66 -24.76
N MET A 34 16.41 17.85 -23.72
CA MET A 34 15.53 18.06 -22.57
C MET A 34 16.02 19.14 -21.61
N LYS A 35 17.35 19.27 -21.43
CA LYS A 35 17.96 20.29 -20.57
C LYS A 35 17.40 21.70 -20.77
N PRO A 36 17.35 22.26 -21.99
CA PRO A 36 16.81 23.62 -22.19
C PRO A 36 15.32 23.72 -21.87
N MET A 37 14.56 22.65 -22.08
CA MET A 37 13.14 22.59 -21.70
C MET A 37 12.96 22.59 -20.20
N ILE A 38 13.74 21.77 -19.48
CA ILE A 38 13.76 21.74 -18.01
C ILE A 38 14.14 23.12 -17.46
N ALA A 39 15.21 23.72 -17.97
CA ALA A 39 15.62 25.05 -17.55
C ALA A 39 14.52 26.11 -17.77
N LYS A 40 13.84 26.04 -18.90
CA LYS A 40 12.76 26.98 -19.23
C LYS A 40 11.50 26.79 -18.38
N TYR A 41 11.04 25.55 -18.19
CA TYR A 41 9.74 25.29 -17.58
C TYR A 41 9.81 24.99 -16.09
N LEU A 42 10.86 24.32 -15.64
CA LEU A 42 11.04 23.98 -14.23
C LEU A 42 12.00 24.93 -13.52
N GLY A 43 13.09 25.33 -14.18
CA GLY A 43 14.06 26.28 -13.61
C GLY A 43 13.49 27.67 -13.37
N GLY A 44 12.36 28.03 -14.01
CA GLY A 44 11.64 29.27 -13.78
C GLY A 44 10.56 29.23 -12.72
N LEU A 45 10.36 28.08 -12.06
CA LEU A 45 9.38 27.95 -10.98
C LEU A 45 9.80 28.80 -9.75
N PRO A 46 8.83 29.39 -9.04
CA PRO A 46 9.11 30.15 -7.84
C PRO A 46 9.89 29.33 -6.81
N SER A 47 10.97 29.90 -6.28
CA SER A 47 11.79 29.28 -5.24
C SER A 47 12.10 30.32 -4.17
N ILE A 48 11.52 30.14 -2.99
CA ILE A 48 11.72 31.02 -1.82
C ILE A 48 12.44 30.32 -0.68
N ASN A 49 12.93 29.09 -0.91
CA ASN A 49 13.63 28.26 0.05
C ASN A 49 12.85 28.04 1.37
N ARG A 50 11.54 27.89 1.27
CA ARG A 50 10.70 27.58 2.41
C ARG A 50 11.05 26.18 2.92
N LYS A 51 11.39 26.10 4.21
CA LYS A 51 11.58 24.81 4.88
C LYS A 51 10.24 24.31 5.38
N GLU A 52 9.73 23.27 4.73
CA GLU A 52 8.52 22.61 5.19
C GLU A 52 8.81 21.62 6.31
N THR A 53 7.92 21.57 7.28
CA THR A 53 7.95 20.58 8.36
C THR A 53 6.52 20.02 8.51
N PHE A 54 6.41 18.78 8.94
CA PHE A 54 5.12 18.22 9.27
C PHE A 54 4.77 18.47 10.74
N LYS A 55 3.50 18.66 11.02
CA LYS A 55 2.97 18.72 12.38
C LYS A 55 2.48 17.33 12.76
N ASP A 56 3.09 16.73 13.77
CA ASP A 56 2.57 15.49 14.34
C ASP A 56 1.25 15.79 15.07
N THR A 57 0.16 15.39 14.47
CA THR A 57 -1.19 15.56 15.00
C THR A 57 -1.55 14.53 16.07
N LYS A 58 -0.64 13.64 16.43
CA LYS A 58 -0.83 12.53 17.38
C LYS A 58 -1.96 11.57 16.97
N MET A 59 -2.33 11.57 15.70
CA MET A 59 -3.27 10.57 15.19
C MET A 59 -2.58 9.21 15.10
N GLU A 60 -3.12 8.26 15.83
CA GLU A 60 -2.62 6.90 15.86
C GLU A 60 -3.76 5.92 15.60
N ILE A 61 -3.44 4.78 14.98
CA ILE A 61 -4.38 3.69 14.90
C ILE A 61 -4.63 3.17 16.31
N ARG A 62 -5.89 2.91 16.62
CA ARG A 62 -6.32 2.44 17.96
C ARG A 62 -5.58 1.15 18.31
N LYS A 63 -5.04 1.09 19.53
CA LYS A 63 -4.40 -0.11 20.09
C LYS A 63 -5.43 -1.04 20.72
N GLY A 64 -5.12 -2.33 20.74
CA GLY A 64 -5.98 -3.37 21.31
C GLY A 64 -7.07 -3.82 20.33
N GLN A 65 -7.90 -4.73 20.81
CA GLN A 65 -9.02 -5.24 20.02
C GLN A 65 -10.18 -4.25 20.02
N TYR A 66 -10.68 -3.97 18.83
CA TYR A 66 -11.83 -3.10 18.63
C TYR A 66 -12.74 -3.68 17.56
N LYS A 67 -14.03 -3.76 17.87
CA LYS A 67 -15.06 -4.21 16.93
C LYS A 67 -16.06 -3.06 16.74
N ASN A 68 -16.37 -2.77 15.49
CA ASN A 68 -17.42 -1.84 15.11
C ASN A 68 -18.33 -2.51 14.08
N GLU A 69 -19.61 -2.51 14.35
CA GLU A 69 -20.64 -3.05 13.45
C GLU A 69 -21.71 -2.00 13.23
N PHE A 70 -22.11 -1.82 12.00
CA PHE A 70 -23.24 -0.99 11.63
C PHE A 70 -23.97 -1.60 10.45
N ALA A 71 -25.25 -1.33 10.33
CA ALA A 71 -26.07 -1.80 9.24
C ALA A 71 -26.60 -0.63 8.41
N LYS A 72 -26.63 -0.83 7.09
CA LYS A 72 -27.26 0.05 6.11
C LYS A 72 -28.26 -0.75 5.32
N LYS A 73 -29.46 -0.23 5.13
CA LYS A 73 -30.48 -0.88 4.29
C LYS A 73 -29.99 -0.89 2.84
N GLN A 74 -29.98 -2.09 2.24
CA GLN A 74 -29.62 -2.33 0.84
C GLN A 74 -30.66 -3.24 0.20
N GLU A 75 -30.78 -3.21 -1.11
CA GLU A 75 -31.70 -4.09 -1.86
C GLU A 75 -31.28 -5.55 -1.76
N THR A 76 -29.98 -5.82 -1.90
CA THR A 76 -29.39 -7.15 -1.73
C THR A 76 -28.63 -7.21 -0.41
N PRO A 77 -29.02 -8.09 0.53
CA PRO A 77 -28.28 -8.25 1.78
C PRO A 77 -26.84 -8.67 1.54
N MET A 78 -25.91 -7.90 2.07
CA MET A 78 -24.46 -8.15 1.94
C MET A 78 -23.74 -7.68 3.20
N ALA A 79 -22.84 -8.49 3.71
CA ALA A 79 -21.93 -8.10 4.77
C ALA A 79 -20.54 -7.84 4.17
N THR A 80 -19.97 -6.69 4.46
CA THR A 80 -18.55 -6.38 4.20
C THR A 80 -17.80 -6.47 5.51
N ILE A 81 -16.81 -7.34 5.56
CA ILE A 81 -15.98 -7.57 6.73
C ILE A 81 -14.58 -7.03 6.44
N MET A 82 -14.05 -6.25 7.38
CA MET A 82 -12.70 -5.73 7.32
C MET A 82 -11.98 -6.03 8.62
N PHE A 83 -10.84 -6.70 8.51
CA PHE A 83 -9.87 -6.81 9.58
C PHE A 83 -8.73 -5.84 9.32
N LEU A 84 -8.31 -5.13 10.35
CA LEU A 84 -7.18 -4.22 10.31
C LEU A 84 -6.24 -4.56 11.46
N PHE A 85 -5.07 -5.07 11.11
CA PHE A 85 -3.99 -5.32 12.05
C PHE A 85 -2.94 -4.24 11.88
N ASN A 86 -2.41 -3.75 12.99
CA ASN A 86 -1.37 -2.73 12.93
C ASN A 86 -0.30 -2.98 13.99
N GLY A 87 0.90 -2.52 13.70
CA GLY A 87 2.04 -2.65 14.60
C GLY A 87 3.21 -1.79 14.15
N THR A 88 4.23 -1.71 14.99
CA THR A 88 5.51 -1.09 14.64
C THR A 88 6.38 -2.13 13.93
N CYS A 89 6.91 -1.77 12.77
CA CYS A 89 7.84 -2.60 12.02
C CYS A 89 8.84 -1.70 11.32
N LYS A 90 10.12 -2.06 11.37
CA LYS A 90 11.18 -1.31 10.72
C LYS A 90 10.93 -1.27 9.21
N TYR A 91 11.05 -0.06 8.65
CA TYR A 91 10.96 0.15 7.22
C TYR A 91 12.29 -0.15 6.55
N ASP A 92 12.42 -1.34 5.97
CA ASP A 92 13.59 -1.76 5.19
C ASP A 92 13.19 -2.70 4.07
N LEU A 93 14.10 -2.96 3.15
CA LEU A 93 13.88 -3.82 1.98
C LEU A 93 13.41 -5.22 2.38
N ARG A 94 14.04 -5.81 3.41
CA ARG A 94 13.72 -7.16 3.85
C ARG A 94 12.28 -7.26 4.37
N ASN A 95 11.87 -6.31 5.21
CA ASN A 95 10.52 -6.30 5.76
C ASN A 95 9.46 -6.00 4.70
N ASN A 96 9.74 -5.11 3.75
CA ASN A 96 8.86 -4.85 2.61
C ASN A 96 8.70 -6.10 1.74
N LEU A 97 9.80 -6.80 1.42
CA LEU A 97 9.76 -8.05 0.68
C LEU A 97 9.01 -9.15 1.45
N THR A 98 9.28 -9.30 2.74
CA THR A 98 8.59 -10.28 3.59
C THR A 98 7.09 -10.03 3.63
N LEU A 99 6.66 -8.78 3.76
CA LEU A 99 5.25 -8.41 3.73
C LEU A 99 4.60 -8.72 2.39
N SER A 100 5.28 -8.44 1.29
CA SER A 100 4.79 -8.79 -0.05
C SER A 100 4.64 -10.30 -0.26
N ILE A 101 5.53 -11.11 0.32
CA ILE A 101 5.43 -12.58 0.32
C ILE A 101 4.24 -13.02 1.18
N LEU A 102 4.07 -12.42 2.36
CA LEU A 102 2.96 -12.73 3.27
C LEU A 102 1.61 -12.44 2.61
N ASP A 103 1.45 -11.30 1.95
CA ASP A 103 0.23 -10.94 1.22
C ASP A 103 -0.12 -12.01 0.19
N GLN A 104 0.82 -12.42 -0.64
CA GLN A 104 0.59 -13.44 -1.66
C GLN A 104 0.27 -14.81 -1.04
N ALA A 105 0.94 -15.18 0.05
CA ALA A 105 0.68 -16.44 0.73
C ALA A 105 -0.72 -16.46 1.35
N LEU A 106 -1.14 -15.37 1.97
CA LEU A 106 -2.50 -15.23 2.54
C LEU A 106 -3.57 -15.21 1.44
N ASP A 107 -3.35 -14.51 0.34
CA ASP A 107 -4.28 -14.52 -0.80
C ASP A 107 -4.50 -15.93 -1.35
N MET A 108 -3.44 -16.74 -1.47
CA MET A 108 -3.55 -18.14 -1.89
C MET A 108 -4.35 -18.98 -0.90
N VAL A 109 -4.06 -18.84 0.40
CA VAL A 109 -4.74 -19.58 1.46
C VAL A 109 -6.22 -19.17 1.53
N TYR A 110 -6.53 -17.90 1.52
CA TYR A 110 -7.92 -17.42 1.60
C TYR A 110 -8.72 -17.77 0.35
N THR A 111 -8.09 -17.77 -0.82
CA THR A 111 -8.75 -18.24 -2.04
C THR A 111 -9.16 -19.70 -1.90
N ALA A 112 -8.27 -20.56 -1.44
CA ALA A 112 -8.55 -21.98 -1.26
C ALA A 112 -9.60 -22.23 -0.15
N GLU A 113 -9.42 -21.64 1.03
CA GLU A 113 -10.24 -21.95 2.20
C GLU A 113 -11.61 -21.28 2.18
N ILE A 114 -11.69 -20.03 1.69
CA ILE A 114 -12.93 -19.25 1.78
C ILE A 114 -13.71 -19.24 0.47
N ARG A 115 -13.02 -19.03 -0.66
CA ARG A 115 -13.69 -18.96 -1.95
C ARG A 115 -14.03 -20.35 -2.48
N GLU A 116 -13.04 -21.26 -2.52
CA GLU A 116 -13.23 -22.58 -3.17
C GLU A 116 -13.98 -23.58 -2.27
N LYS A 117 -13.58 -23.71 -0.99
CA LYS A 117 -14.23 -24.67 -0.09
C LYS A 117 -15.58 -24.19 0.41
N GLU A 118 -15.72 -22.96 0.81
CA GLU A 118 -16.94 -22.45 1.44
C GLU A 118 -17.90 -21.80 0.45
N GLY A 119 -17.44 -21.41 -0.75
CA GLY A 119 -18.26 -20.74 -1.76
C GLY A 119 -18.95 -19.48 -1.21
N GLY A 120 -18.38 -18.87 -0.19
CA GLY A 120 -19.01 -17.82 0.61
C GLY A 120 -18.70 -16.41 0.16
N THR A 121 -17.77 -16.23 -0.77
CA THR A 121 -17.34 -14.92 -1.27
C THR A 121 -16.83 -15.03 -2.70
N TYR A 122 -16.83 -13.91 -3.41
CA TYR A 122 -16.15 -13.79 -4.71
C TYR A 122 -14.61 -13.72 -4.56
N GLY A 123 -14.12 -13.28 -3.41
CA GLY A 123 -12.70 -13.22 -3.10
C GLY A 123 -12.46 -12.55 -1.75
N VAL A 124 -11.28 -12.83 -1.20
CA VAL A 124 -10.74 -12.16 -0.03
C VAL A 124 -9.55 -11.36 -0.49
N SER A 125 -9.49 -10.09 -0.19
CA SER A 125 -8.35 -9.23 -0.49
C SER A 125 -7.50 -9.08 0.75
N CYS A 126 -6.23 -9.44 0.65
CA CYS A 126 -5.22 -9.20 1.68
C CYS A 126 -4.24 -8.13 1.17
N SER A 127 -3.95 -7.14 1.98
CA SER A 127 -3.05 -6.05 1.61
C SER A 127 -2.27 -5.57 2.81
N GLY A 128 -0.96 -5.77 2.77
CA GLY A 128 -0.02 -5.24 3.74
C GLY A 128 0.65 -3.96 3.25
N SER A 129 0.92 -3.07 4.16
CA SER A 129 1.70 -1.86 3.90
C SER A 129 2.66 -1.55 5.04
N LEU A 130 3.85 -1.12 4.66
CA LEU A 130 4.83 -0.53 5.56
C LEU A 130 4.97 0.96 5.22
N THR A 131 5.00 1.80 6.24
CA THR A 131 5.28 3.23 6.08
C THR A 131 6.51 3.60 6.89
N LYS A 132 7.35 4.48 6.34
CA LYS A 132 8.51 5.05 7.05
C LYS A 132 8.12 6.31 7.80
N TYR A 133 7.35 7.17 7.17
CA TYR A 133 6.97 8.47 7.70
C TYR A 133 5.47 8.59 7.91
N PRO A 134 4.99 9.34 8.91
CA PRO A 134 5.77 10.01 9.97
C PRO A 134 6.34 9.04 11.00
N LYS A 135 5.91 7.77 11.01
CA LYS A 135 6.36 6.70 11.92
C LYS A 135 6.46 5.39 11.16
N GLU A 136 7.44 4.58 11.54
CA GLU A 136 7.55 3.22 11.03
C GLU A 136 6.37 2.37 11.52
N GLN A 137 5.50 2.02 10.60
CA GLN A 137 4.25 1.33 10.90
C GLN A 137 3.94 0.27 9.85
N LEU A 138 3.49 -0.89 10.34
CA LEU A 138 2.90 -1.95 9.54
C LEU A 138 1.39 -1.90 9.69
N VAL A 139 0.69 -2.03 8.57
CA VAL A 139 -0.75 -2.26 8.53
C VAL A 139 -1.01 -3.46 7.62
N LEU A 140 -1.77 -4.43 8.11
CA LEU A 140 -2.29 -5.55 7.31
C LEU A 140 -3.80 -5.46 7.31
N GLN A 141 -4.39 -5.34 6.14
CA GLN A 141 -5.82 -5.27 5.93
C GLN A 141 -6.32 -6.51 5.21
N ILE A 142 -7.38 -7.11 5.71
CA ILE A 142 -8.06 -8.24 5.09
C ILE A 142 -9.53 -7.85 4.91
N VAL A 143 -10.02 -7.89 3.67
CA VAL A 143 -11.40 -7.47 3.34
C VAL A 143 -12.07 -8.53 2.49
N PHE A 144 -13.31 -8.86 2.82
CA PHE A 144 -14.17 -9.69 1.98
C PHE A 144 -15.63 -9.31 2.11
N GLN A 145 -16.42 -9.73 1.12
CA GLN A 145 -17.86 -9.56 1.10
C GLN A 145 -18.54 -10.93 1.08
N THR A 146 -19.62 -11.09 1.83
CA THR A 146 -20.33 -12.35 1.93
C THR A 146 -21.80 -12.15 2.28
N ASP A 147 -22.57 -13.23 2.21
CA ASP A 147 -23.90 -13.30 2.80
C ASP A 147 -23.81 -13.03 4.32
N PRO A 148 -24.68 -12.18 4.89
CA PRO A 148 -24.71 -11.92 6.33
C PRO A 148 -24.78 -13.18 7.20
N ALA A 149 -25.42 -14.24 6.73
CA ALA A 149 -25.51 -15.52 7.44
C ALA A 149 -24.16 -16.27 7.56
N LYS A 150 -23.22 -16.00 6.65
CA LYS A 150 -21.90 -16.64 6.63
C LYS A 150 -20.80 -15.81 7.29
N LYS A 151 -21.08 -14.56 7.66
CA LYS A 151 -20.06 -13.60 8.13
C LYS A 151 -19.20 -14.12 9.28
N ASP A 152 -19.83 -14.69 10.30
CA ASP A 152 -19.12 -15.12 11.51
C ASP A 152 -18.25 -16.36 11.25
N LYS A 153 -18.78 -17.33 10.48
CA LYS A 153 -18.03 -18.53 10.08
C LYS A 153 -16.78 -18.14 9.28
N LEU A 154 -16.94 -17.30 8.25
CA LEU A 154 -15.82 -16.90 7.39
C LEU A 154 -14.81 -16.01 8.13
N SER A 155 -15.30 -15.17 9.02
CA SER A 155 -14.43 -14.40 9.91
C SER A 155 -13.56 -15.29 10.80
N GLY A 156 -14.11 -16.36 11.34
CA GLY A 156 -13.37 -17.37 12.09
C GLY A 156 -12.26 -18.02 11.27
N ILE A 157 -12.57 -18.42 10.03
CA ILE A 157 -11.58 -19.00 9.11
C ILE A 157 -10.44 -18.00 8.81
N VAL A 158 -10.74 -16.72 8.59
CA VAL A 158 -9.72 -15.70 8.36
C VAL A 158 -8.73 -15.63 9.51
N ILE A 159 -9.23 -15.58 10.73
CA ILE A 159 -8.38 -15.51 11.93
C ILE A 159 -7.58 -16.80 12.13
N GLU A 160 -8.21 -17.96 12.01
CA GLU A 160 -7.55 -19.25 12.11
C GLU A 160 -6.38 -19.41 11.14
N GLN A 161 -6.61 -19.06 9.87
CA GLN A 161 -5.57 -19.17 8.85
C GLN A 161 -4.45 -18.13 9.07
N LEU A 162 -4.75 -16.93 9.55
CA LEU A 162 -3.74 -15.95 9.92
C LEU A 162 -2.88 -16.43 11.10
N GLU A 163 -3.49 -17.00 12.13
CA GLU A 163 -2.78 -17.57 13.27
C GLU A 163 -1.91 -18.76 12.86
N LYS A 164 -2.43 -19.62 11.98
CA LYS A 164 -1.65 -20.73 11.40
C LYS A 164 -0.46 -20.20 10.61
N MET A 165 -0.66 -19.22 9.75
CA MET A 165 0.41 -18.58 8.99
C MET A 165 1.48 -17.97 9.91
N ALA A 166 1.08 -17.36 11.02
CA ALA A 166 2.01 -16.79 11.98
C ALA A 166 2.86 -17.86 12.72
N LYS A 167 2.31 -19.05 12.96
CA LYS A 167 3.01 -20.13 13.66
C LYS A 167 3.89 -20.97 12.73
N GLU A 168 3.38 -21.33 11.57
CA GLU A 168 3.94 -22.34 10.67
C GLU A 168 4.62 -21.72 9.45
N GLY A 169 4.29 -20.47 9.12
CA GLY A 169 4.67 -19.86 7.86
C GLY A 169 3.90 -20.44 6.68
N PRO A 170 4.19 -19.96 5.46
CA PRO A 170 3.62 -20.52 4.24
C PRO A 170 4.19 -21.90 3.93
N SER A 171 3.38 -22.76 3.29
CA SER A 171 3.85 -24.09 2.87
C SER A 171 5.00 -23.97 1.85
N ALA A 172 5.83 -25.01 1.77
CA ALA A 172 6.92 -25.08 0.78
C ALA A 172 6.41 -24.92 -0.66
N GLU A 173 5.23 -25.49 -0.96
CA GLU A 173 4.59 -25.34 -2.27
C GLU A 173 4.19 -23.89 -2.54
N HIS A 174 3.56 -23.19 -1.59
CA HIS A 174 3.20 -21.79 -1.72
C HIS A 174 4.45 -20.93 -1.90
N MET A 175 5.49 -21.15 -1.10
CA MET A 175 6.75 -20.42 -1.22
C MET A 175 7.40 -20.59 -2.58
N GLN A 176 7.39 -21.81 -3.13
CA GLN A 176 7.94 -22.05 -4.46
C GLN A 176 7.17 -21.27 -5.55
N LYS A 177 5.84 -21.34 -5.53
CA LYS A 177 4.98 -20.59 -6.48
C LYS A 177 5.19 -19.07 -6.36
N ILE A 178 5.25 -18.55 -5.14
CA ILE A 178 5.47 -17.12 -4.88
C ILE A 178 6.84 -16.70 -5.42
N LYS A 179 7.89 -17.46 -5.14
CA LYS A 179 9.24 -17.19 -5.61
C LYS A 179 9.30 -17.13 -7.13
N GLU A 180 8.74 -18.13 -7.82
CA GLU A 180 8.71 -18.18 -9.28
C GLU A 180 7.95 -16.98 -9.87
N TYR A 181 6.79 -16.67 -9.33
CA TYR A 181 5.99 -15.51 -9.74
C TYR A 181 6.75 -14.21 -9.55
N MET A 182 7.34 -13.99 -8.36
CA MET A 182 8.05 -12.74 -8.05
C MET A 182 9.29 -12.57 -8.92
N LEU A 183 10.07 -13.63 -9.17
CA LEU A 183 11.23 -13.57 -10.05
C LEU A 183 10.84 -13.27 -11.50
N LYS A 184 9.75 -13.85 -11.98
CA LYS A 184 9.22 -13.52 -13.32
C LYS A 184 8.77 -12.07 -13.38
N LYS A 185 7.95 -11.65 -12.42
CA LYS A 185 7.44 -10.27 -12.33
C LYS A 185 8.57 -9.24 -12.24
N TYR A 186 9.61 -9.52 -11.47
CA TYR A 186 10.77 -8.64 -11.35
C TYR A 186 11.47 -8.43 -12.71
N LYS A 187 11.74 -9.51 -13.45
CA LYS A 187 12.35 -9.44 -14.78
C LYS A 187 11.50 -8.63 -15.78
N ASP A 188 10.19 -8.77 -15.70
CA ASP A 188 9.29 -8.04 -16.59
C ASP A 188 9.16 -6.57 -16.16
N ALA A 189 9.09 -6.29 -14.87
CA ALA A 189 9.00 -4.94 -14.34
C ALA A 189 10.19 -4.05 -14.74
N GLN A 190 11.41 -4.63 -14.81
CA GLN A 190 12.61 -3.88 -15.22
C GLN A 190 12.55 -3.32 -16.65
N LYS A 191 11.63 -3.79 -17.49
CA LYS A 191 11.38 -3.28 -18.83
C LYS A 191 10.45 -2.06 -18.86
N GLU A 192 9.79 -1.78 -17.73
CA GLU A 192 8.75 -0.76 -17.62
C GLU A 192 9.30 0.53 -17.00
N ASN A 193 8.97 1.67 -17.59
CA ASN A 193 9.37 2.98 -17.06
C ASN A 193 8.86 3.20 -15.62
N GLY A 194 7.66 2.69 -15.31
CA GLY A 194 7.06 2.81 -13.98
C GLY A 194 7.86 2.15 -12.87
N TYR A 195 8.56 1.05 -13.17
CA TYR A 195 9.44 0.39 -12.22
C TYR A 195 10.61 1.31 -11.79
N TRP A 196 11.28 1.91 -12.76
CA TRP A 196 12.40 2.80 -12.50
C TRP A 196 11.96 4.10 -11.84
N LEU A 197 10.81 4.64 -12.26
CA LEU A 197 10.24 5.82 -11.63
C LEU A 197 9.92 5.57 -10.15
N GLY A 198 9.30 4.44 -9.83
CA GLY A 198 9.01 4.05 -8.46
C GLY A 198 10.26 3.84 -7.61
N ASN A 199 11.30 3.21 -8.17
CA ASN A 199 12.57 3.03 -7.46
C ASN A 199 13.29 4.35 -7.17
N LEU A 200 13.27 5.28 -8.12
CA LEU A 200 13.83 6.62 -7.91
C LEU A 200 13.08 7.38 -6.81
N ASP A 201 11.75 7.37 -6.85
CA ASP A 201 10.92 8.00 -5.85
C ASP A 201 11.18 7.40 -4.46
N GLU A 202 11.21 6.08 -4.36
CA GLU A 202 11.51 5.37 -3.13
C GLU A 202 12.90 5.71 -2.57
N TYR A 203 13.92 5.74 -3.44
CA TYR A 203 15.27 6.11 -3.05
C TYR A 203 15.34 7.52 -2.46
N PHE A 204 14.79 8.49 -3.17
CA PHE A 204 14.83 9.89 -2.72
C PHE A 204 13.94 10.14 -1.49
N TYR A 205 12.82 9.44 -1.37
CA TYR A 205 11.90 9.62 -0.24
C TYR A 205 12.34 8.87 1.01
N THR A 206 12.82 7.64 0.86
CA THR A 206 13.13 6.76 2.01
C THR A 206 14.62 6.50 2.20
N GLY A 207 15.45 6.73 1.19
CA GLY A 207 16.87 6.39 1.19
C GLY A 207 17.15 4.90 0.97
N ILE A 208 16.15 4.12 0.55
CA ILE A 208 16.33 2.69 0.24
C ILE A 208 16.61 2.53 -1.24
N ASP A 209 17.73 1.89 -1.54
CA ASP A 209 18.13 1.54 -2.91
C ASP A 209 17.62 0.16 -3.26
N TYR A 210 16.80 0.08 -4.29
CA TYR A 210 16.23 -1.16 -4.83
C TYR A 210 16.87 -1.59 -6.17
N THR A 211 17.95 -0.91 -6.59
CA THR A 211 18.63 -1.24 -7.86
C THR A 211 19.58 -2.42 -7.75
#